data_cc4adcc02a4d50fec6fe267ea495dbe5
#
_entry.id   cc4adcc02a4d50fec6fe267ea495dbe5
#
_cell.length_a   1.000
_cell.length_b   1.000
_cell.length_c   1.000
_cell.angle_alpha   90.00
_cell.angle_beta   90.00
_cell.angle_gamma   90.00
#
_symmetry.space_group_name_H-M   'P 1'
#
loop_
_entity.id
_entity.type
_entity.pdbx_description
1 polymer ?
#
loop_
_entity_poly.entity_id
_entity_poly.type
_entity_poly.pdbx_seq_one_letter_code
_entity_poly.pdbx_strand_id
1 'polypeptide(L)'
;MKIKGGYGAAYGRLFKLSAAVFALAALTSCKEIPNSVHTEKELASNTLYTPFSGRSPKHLDPTSSYSSDETPYTYSIYEPLYQYHFLERPYRLIPRSAAEVVKPVYLDKDGKVLPETASAEEIALSVYEIPIKKGILFAPHPAFAKNEKGEYVNHALAPEVIDQLHNPMDLPQKGTRELTAEDFVYSIKRMANPRIIAPVYGTMVNYLPGLKDFAVQVRAEDKRLRADLKPSDRDLPFLDLRKFELKGVSAPDKHTLRLEVKGKYPQFPNWLAMTFFAPVPWEAEAFYAQKGMAKNNLSLNYWPVGTGPYMLVESIENRKHVMERNPNFRKTELYPCTGEPGDEAKGFLKDCGKPLPFIDRIEITAEKESVPLRTKFLQGYYDSPQIERLDNGQGFLIGMADSAEKEKEYKEKKLQFPQTVEAQNTYFGFNWMDPVVGEGKTPEERERNKKLRQAISIAMDWEEYIQIFEKGLASPAHGPLPPGLFGYREDGAAAFNPIVYEKTEDGLVRRKSIEEAKKLLAEA
;
A
#
# COMPACT_ATOMS: atom_id res chain seq x y z
N MET A 1 -6.11 -19.24 93.86
CA MET A 1 -4.93 -18.76 93.13
C MET A 1 -5.41 -18.39 91.70
N LYS A 2 -5.54 -17.12 91.40
CA LYS A 2 -6.12 -16.63 90.11
C LYS A 2 -5.01 -16.43 89.10
N ILE A 3 -5.06 -17.16 87.99
CA ILE A 3 -4.20 -16.92 86.85
C ILE A 3 -5.05 -16.11 85.89
N LYS A 4 -4.73 -14.81 85.71
CA LYS A 4 -5.35 -13.89 84.74
C LYS A 4 -4.67 -14.11 83.40
N GLY A 5 -5.53 -14.24 82.36
CA GLY A 5 -5.15 -14.39 80.98
C GLY A 5 -4.53 -13.17 80.34
N GLY A 6 -3.52 -13.45 79.56
CA GLY A 6 -2.82 -12.46 78.72
C GLY A 6 -2.83 -12.81 77.24
N TYR A 7 -3.87 -13.45 76.69
CA TYR A 7 -3.93 -13.85 75.27
C TYR A 7 -4.81 -12.99 74.35
N GLY A 8 -5.56 -12.09 74.94
CA GLY A 8 -6.51 -11.23 74.11
C GLY A 8 -5.85 -10.12 73.33
N ALA A 9 -4.70 -9.59 73.77
CA ALA A 9 -4.09 -8.39 73.14
C ALA A 9 -3.19 -8.72 71.92
N ALA A 10 -2.65 -9.94 71.84
CA ALA A 10 -1.79 -10.36 70.72
C ALA A 10 -2.61 -10.67 69.45
N TYR A 11 -3.76 -11.34 69.60
CA TYR A 11 -4.65 -11.63 68.46
C TYR A 11 -5.29 -10.39 67.85
N GLY A 12 -5.65 -9.40 68.64
CA GLY A 12 -6.21 -8.14 68.15
C GLY A 12 -5.21 -7.29 67.30
N ARG A 13 -3.93 -7.36 67.61
CA ARG A 13 -2.87 -6.70 66.85
C ARG A 13 -2.53 -7.43 65.54
N LEU A 14 -2.48 -8.78 65.56
CA LEU A 14 -2.28 -9.57 64.33
C LEU A 14 -3.46 -9.38 63.35
N PHE A 15 -4.70 -9.37 63.84
CA PHE A 15 -5.87 -9.18 62.98
C PHE A 15 -5.93 -7.76 62.36
N LYS A 16 -5.50 -6.74 63.13
CA LYS A 16 -5.40 -5.36 62.60
C LYS A 16 -4.25 -5.19 61.60
N LEU A 17 -3.11 -5.89 61.79
CA LEU A 17 -2.04 -5.89 60.81
C LEU A 17 -2.42 -6.63 59.52
N SER A 18 -3.10 -7.80 59.63
CA SER A 18 -3.59 -8.53 58.45
C SER A 18 -4.64 -7.75 57.68
N ALA A 19 -5.57 -7.07 58.37
CA ALA A 19 -6.57 -6.22 57.72
C ALA A 19 -5.93 -4.99 57.02
N ALA A 20 -4.89 -4.40 57.63
CA ALA A 20 -4.16 -3.28 57.03
C ALA A 20 -3.33 -3.71 55.79
N VAL A 21 -2.71 -4.91 55.83
CA VAL A 21 -1.98 -5.48 54.68
C VAL A 21 -2.95 -5.84 53.55
N PHE A 22 -4.13 -6.40 53.86
CA PHE A 22 -5.18 -6.64 52.84
C PHE A 22 -5.76 -5.36 52.30
N ALA A 23 -5.94 -4.32 53.10
CA ALA A 23 -6.41 -3.00 52.63
C ALA A 23 -5.35 -2.28 51.77
N LEU A 24 -4.05 -2.40 52.12
CA LEU A 24 -2.97 -1.90 51.27
C LEU A 24 -2.85 -2.68 49.96
N ALA A 25 -2.99 -4.02 50.00
CA ALA A 25 -3.01 -4.84 48.78
C ALA A 25 -4.23 -4.55 47.89
N ALA A 26 -5.38 -4.24 48.49
CA ALA A 26 -6.56 -3.81 47.73
C ALA A 26 -6.42 -2.41 47.13
N LEU A 27 -5.68 -1.51 47.78
CA LEU A 27 -5.41 -0.17 47.25
C LEU A 27 -4.35 -0.14 46.13
N THR A 28 -3.49 -1.14 46.07
CA THR A 28 -2.54 -1.32 44.95
C THR A 28 -3.17 -2.05 43.74
N SER A 29 -4.35 -2.64 43.92
CA SER A 29 -5.10 -3.36 42.89
C SER A 29 -5.99 -2.46 42.03
N CYS A 30 -6.19 -1.19 42.37
CA CYS A 30 -6.85 -0.21 41.53
C CYS A 30 -5.84 0.57 40.68
N LYS A 31 -4.95 -0.10 39.97
CA LYS A 31 -4.45 0.43 38.72
C LYS A 31 -5.64 0.46 37.78
N GLU A 32 -5.95 1.63 37.21
CA GLU A 32 -6.87 1.75 36.09
C GLU A 32 -6.57 0.59 35.15
N ILE A 33 -7.57 -0.26 34.90
CA ILE A 33 -7.43 -1.32 33.90
C ILE A 33 -7.17 -0.57 32.60
N PRO A 34 -5.98 -0.72 31.99
CA PRO A 34 -5.71 -0.01 30.74
C PRO A 34 -6.80 -0.41 29.75
N ASN A 35 -7.24 0.54 28.92
CA ASN A 35 -8.22 0.28 27.85
C ASN A 35 -7.60 -0.61 26.77
N SER A 36 -6.98 -1.68 27.17
CA SER A 36 -6.32 -2.66 26.33
C SER A 36 -6.50 -4.05 26.94
N VAL A 37 -6.79 -5.00 26.07
CA VAL A 37 -6.84 -6.45 26.39
C VAL A 37 -5.48 -7.11 26.30
N HIS A 38 -4.49 -6.38 25.83
CA HIS A 38 -3.12 -6.84 25.71
C HIS A 38 -2.42 -6.76 27.06
N THR A 39 -1.61 -7.76 27.36
CA THR A 39 -0.79 -7.82 28.58
C THR A 39 0.28 -6.73 28.58
N GLU A 40 0.81 -6.35 29.74
CA GLU A 40 1.92 -5.39 29.85
C GLU A 40 3.14 -5.81 29.02
N LYS A 41 3.40 -7.10 28.87
CA LYS A 41 4.48 -7.65 28.04
C LYS A 41 4.21 -7.41 26.55
N GLU A 42 2.97 -7.61 26.11
CA GLU A 42 2.56 -7.36 24.71
C GLU A 42 2.62 -5.86 24.39
N LEU A 43 2.15 -5.01 25.31
CA LEU A 43 2.23 -3.56 25.16
C LEU A 43 3.69 -3.05 25.12
N ALA A 44 4.59 -3.69 25.86
CA ALA A 44 6.01 -3.37 25.84
C ALA A 44 6.71 -3.80 24.54
N SER A 45 6.09 -4.67 23.74
CA SER A 45 6.68 -5.19 22.49
C SER A 45 6.58 -4.22 21.30
N ASN A 46 6.09 -2.98 21.50
CA ASN A 46 5.93 -1.97 20.46
C ASN A 46 5.24 -2.51 19.21
N THR A 47 4.10 -3.17 19.41
CA THR A 47 3.28 -3.81 18.39
C THR A 47 2.11 -2.91 17.99
N LEU A 48 1.86 -2.75 16.70
CA LEU A 48 0.65 -2.18 16.14
C LEU A 48 -0.36 -3.29 15.88
N TYR A 49 -1.50 -3.22 16.54
CA TYR A 49 -2.63 -4.12 16.32
C TYR A 49 -3.67 -3.46 15.40
N THR A 50 -3.96 -4.08 14.28
CA THR A 50 -4.91 -3.55 13.31
C THR A 50 -5.73 -4.67 12.68
N PRO A 51 -7.02 -4.45 12.35
CA PRO A 51 -7.83 -5.43 11.64
C PRO A 51 -7.69 -5.32 10.13
N PHE A 52 -8.17 -6.33 9.42
CA PHE A 52 -8.60 -6.19 8.03
C PHE A 52 -10.02 -6.72 7.88
N SER A 53 -10.87 -6.01 7.11
CA SER A 53 -12.30 -6.30 7.02
C SER A 53 -12.65 -7.20 5.85
N GLY A 54 -11.90 -7.18 4.80
CA GLY A 54 -12.19 -7.92 3.58
C GLY A 54 -11.68 -9.35 3.60
N ARG A 55 -10.87 -9.67 2.63
CA ARG A 55 -10.17 -10.95 2.44
C ARG A 55 -8.69 -10.76 2.74
N SER A 56 -7.99 -11.86 2.95
CA SER A 56 -6.52 -11.84 2.93
C SER A 56 -6.00 -11.35 1.58
N PRO A 57 -4.85 -10.68 1.54
CA PRO A 57 -4.24 -10.26 0.29
C PRO A 57 -4.01 -11.47 -0.61
N LYS A 58 -4.35 -11.33 -1.89
CA LYS A 58 -4.18 -12.40 -2.89
C LYS A 58 -2.81 -12.39 -3.54
N HIS A 59 -2.25 -11.20 -3.72
CA HIS A 59 -1.03 -10.98 -4.47
C HIS A 59 -0.10 -10.06 -3.69
N LEU A 60 0.84 -10.64 -2.95
CA LEU A 60 1.93 -9.88 -2.32
C LEU A 60 3.18 -9.81 -3.21
N ASP A 61 3.17 -10.48 -4.36
CA ASP A 61 4.17 -10.29 -5.41
C ASP A 61 4.04 -8.88 -6.00
N PRO A 62 5.09 -8.04 -5.95
CA PRO A 62 4.98 -6.64 -6.35
C PRO A 62 4.66 -6.45 -7.83
N THR A 63 4.98 -7.44 -8.68
CA THR A 63 4.67 -7.41 -10.11
C THR A 63 3.16 -7.57 -10.38
N SER A 64 2.43 -8.28 -9.53
CA SER A 64 1.00 -8.59 -9.70
C SER A 64 0.08 -7.87 -8.71
N SER A 65 0.62 -7.37 -7.60
CA SER A 65 -0.16 -6.65 -6.59
C SER A 65 -0.71 -5.34 -7.16
N TYR A 66 -2.04 -5.18 -7.15
CA TYR A 66 -2.72 -4.01 -7.69
C TYR A 66 -3.80 -3.45 -6.75
N SER A 67 -4.29 -4.27 -5.85
CA SER A 67 -5.43 -3.98 -5.01
C SER A 67 -5.03 -3.13 -3.79
N SER A 68 -5.91 -2.22 -3.36
CA SER A 68 -5.67 -1.34 -2.21
C SER A 68 -5.52 -2.09 -0.89
N ASP A 69 -6.14 -3.27 -0.75
CA ASP A 69 -6.01 -4.15 0.40
C ASP A 69 -4.64 -4.82 0.51
N GLU A 70 -3.88 -4.89 -0.60
CA GLU A 70 -2.51 -5.41 -0.64
C GLU A 70 -1.45 -4.35 -0.34
N THR A 71 -1.79 -3.08 -0.57
CA THR A 71 -0.88 -1.93 -0.44
C THR A 71 -0.20 -1.80 0.93
N PRO A 72 -0.88 -1.98 2.08
CA PRO A 72 -0.25 -1.89 3.39
C PRO A 72 0.88 -2.90 3.59
N TYR A 73 0.77 -4.08 2.96
CA TYR A 73 1.80 -5.11 3.00
C TYR A 73 2.94 -4.79 2.04
N THR A 74 2.61 -4.53 0.77
CA THR A 74 3.62 -4.40 -0.28
C THR A 74 4.52 -3.19 -0.08
N TYR A 75 3.99 -2.02 0.31
CA TYR A 75 4.81 -0.84 0.63
C TYR A 75 5.55 -0.93 1.97
N SER A 76 5.17 -1.86 2.83
CA SER A 76 5.93 -2.16 4.05
C SER A 76 7.11 -3.11 3.80
N ILE A 77 7.00 -3.99 2.79
CA ILE A 77 7.99 -5.04 2.51
C ILE A 77 8.95 -4.66 1.39
N TYR A 78 8.47 -3.92 0.39
CA TYR A 78 9.27 -3.53 -0.77
C TYR A 78 9.66 -2.06 -0.76
N GLU A 79 10.76 -1.74 -1.43
CA GLU A 79 11.21 -0.37 -1.65
C GLU A 79 11.37 -0.11 -3.15
N PRO A 80 10.42 0.63 -3.77
CA PRO A 80 10.61 1.17 -5.11
C PRO A 80 11.79 2.11 -5.20
N LEU A 81 12.12 2.59 -6.40
CA LEU A 81 13.19 3.59 -6.60
C LEU A 81 12.88 4.91 -5.88
N TYR A 82 11.63 5.36 -5.97
CA TYR A 82 11.13 6.61 -5.40
C TYR A 82 9.97 6.34 -4.46
N GLN A 83 9.59 7.36 -3.71
CA GLN A 83 8.37 7.43 -2.91
C GLN A 83 7.84 8.86 -2.89
N TYR A 84 6.60 9.04 -2.46
CA TYR A 84 6.08 10.37 -2.19
C TYR A 84 6.48 10.83 -0.79
N HIS A 85 6.74 12.13 -0.64
CA HIS A 85 6.97 12.73 0.66
C HIS A 85 5.73 12.58 1.55
N PHE A 86 5.90 12.25 2.83
CA PHE A 86 4.78 11.92 3.73
C PHE A 86 3.79 13.07 3.92
N LEU A 87 4.29 14.31 4.02
CA LEU A 87 3.52 15.47 4.43
C LEU A 87 3.31 16.51 3.33
N GLU A 88 4.23 16.64 2.37
CA GLU A 88 4.18 17.71 1.36
C GLU A 88 3.06 17.52 0.33
N ARG A 89 2.38 18.61 0.00
CA ARG A 89 1.34 18.71 -1.04
C ARG A 89 1.64 19.93 -1.96
N PRO A 90 1.42 19.83 -3.30
CA PRO A 90 1.09 18.60 -4.02
C PRO A 90 2.15 17.52 -3.80
N TYR A 91 1.74 16.26 -3.97
CA TYR A 91 2.63 15.12 -3.72
C TYR A 91 3.95 15.23 -4.47
N ARG A 92 5.07 15.26 -3.73
CA ARG A 92 6.42 15.38 -4.28
C ARG A 92 7.17 14.05 -4.17
N LEU A 93 7.78 13.63 -5.29
CA LEU A 93 8.66 12.46 -5.30
C LEU A 93 9.96 12.76 -4.54
N ILE A 94 10.37 11.79 -3.73
CA ILE A 94 11.66 11.76 -3.05
C ILE A 94 12.34 10.40 -3.31
N PRO A 95 13.68 10.30 -3.20
CA PRO A 95 14.39 9.05 -3.39
C PRO A 95 14.06 8.06 -2.26
N ARG A 96 13.83 6.77 -2.63
CA ARG A 96 13.65 5.67 -1.67
C ARG A 96 14.85 4.73 -1.70
N SER A 97 14.93 3.80 -2.64
CA SER A 97 16.11 2.96 -2.89
C SER A 97 17.10 3.64 -3.85
N ALA A 98 16.65 4.54 -4.71
CA ALA A 98 17.51 5.42 -5.48
C ALA A 98 18.21 6.45 -4.58
N ALA A 99 19.39 6.92 -4.97
CA ALA A 99 20.13 7.95 -4.24
C ALA A 99 19.53 9.35 -4.45
N GLU A 100 18.95 9.60 -5.62
CA GLU A 100 18.30 10.86 -5.99
C GLU A 100 17.18 10.64 -6.99
N VAL A 101 16.30 11.63 -7.16
CA VAL A 101 15.30 11.67 -8.23
C VAL A 101 15.93 12.30 -9.46
N VAL A 102 16.21 11.50 -10.49
CA VAL A 102 16.91 11.96 -11.68
C VAL A 102 15.96 12.51 -12.74
N LYS A 103 16.46 13.48 -13.52
CA LYS A 103 15.83 13.90 -14.78
C LYS A 103 16.34 13.03 -15.94
N PRO A 104 15.52 12.81 -16.98
CA PRO A 104 15.96 12.09 -18.17
C PRO A 104 16.89 12.94 -19.04
N VAL A 105 17.79 12.25 -19.76
CA VAL A 105 18.46 12.80 -20.95
C VAL A 105 17.59 12.48 -22.15
N TYR A 106 17.24 13.48 -22.94
CA TYR A 106 16.43 13.33 -24.14
C TYR A 106 17.30 13.07 -25.37
N LEU A 107 16.93 12.09 -26.17
CA LEU A 107 17.62 11.73 -27.41
C LEU A 107 16.66 11.82 -28.59
N ASP A 108 17.17 12.29 -29.76
CA ASP A 108 16.45 12.18 -31.02
C ASP A 108 16.56 10.77 -31.61
N LYS A 109 15.98 10.57 -32.80
CA LYS A 109 16.01 9.28 -33.54
C LYS A 109 17.41 8.81 -33.91
N ASP A 110 18.37 9.72 -34.02
CA ASP A 110 19.76 9.44 -34.39
C ASP A 110 20.67 9.28 -33.15
N GLY A 111 20.09 9.35 -31.93
CA GLY A 111 20.78 9.21 -30.65
C GLY A 111 21.49 10.49 -30.19
N LYS A 112 21.25 11.63 -30.80
CA LYS A 112 21.82 12.91 -30.41
C LYS A 112 21.08 13.48 -29.20
N VAL A 113 21.82 14.01 -28.24
CA VAL A 113 21.27 14.63 -27.04
C VAL A 113 20.54 15.92 -27.39
N LEU A 114 19.32 16.05 -26.89
CA LEU A 114 18.45 17.21 -27.03
C LEU A 114 18.36 18.00 -25.71
N PRO A 115 18.06 19.33 -25.77
CA PRO A 115 17.85 20.13 -24.57
C PRO A 115 16.54 19.75 -23.86
N GLU A 116 16.40 20.07 -22.56
CA GLU A 116 15.17 19.84 -21.78
C GLU A 116 13.92 20.49 -22.40
N THR A 117 14.12 21.58 -23.17
CA THR A 117 13.05 22.34 -23.84
C THR A 117 12.60 21.74 -25.17
N ALA A 118 13.25 20.66 -25.65
CA ALA A 118 12.88 20.00 -26.89
C ALA A 118 11.41 19.57 -26.89
N SER A 119 10.77 19.67 -28.05
CA SER A 119 9.37 19.27 -28.22
C SER A 119 9.20 17.74 -28.11
N ALA A 120 7.98 17.29 -27.84
CA ALA A 120 7.71 15.86 -27.72
C ALA A 120 7.91 15.10 -29.04
N GLU A 121 7.73 15.79 -30.16
CA GLU A 121 7.89 15.24 -31.53
C GLU A 121 9.34 15.01 -31.89
N GLU A 122 10.28 15.80 -31.32
CA GLU A 122 11.72 15.67 -31.58
C GLU A 122 12.35 14.56 -30.73
N ILE A 123 11.74 14.21 -29.57
CA ILE A 123 12.29 13.27 -28.62
C ILE A 123 11.87 11.85 -28.98
N ALA A 124 12.84 11.03 -29.37
CA ALA A 124 12.64 9.60 -29.60
C ALA A 124 12.74 8.77 -28.32
N LEU A 125 13.66 9.12 -27.44
CA LEU A 125 13.93 8.42 -26.17
C LEU A 125 14.17 9.40 -25.03
N SER A 126 13.66 9.05 -23.85
CA SER A 126 14.01 9.62 -22.55
C SER A 126 14.85 8.58 -21.80
N VAL A 127 16.10 8.90 -21.51
CA VAL A 127 17.06 7.98 -20.87
C VAL A 127 17.28 8.41 -19.42
N TYR A 128 17.01 7.50 -18.49
CA TYR A 128 17.22 7.68 -17.06
C TYR A 128 18.42 6.82 -16.61
N GLU A 129 19.41 7.41 -15.99
CA GLU A 129 20.49 6.73 -15.27
C GLU A 129 20.28 6.98 -13.77
N ILE A 130 19.80 5.96 -13.07
CA ILE A 130 19.33 6.07 -11.70
C ILE A 130 20.34 5.43 -10.76
N PRO A 131 21.04 6.21 -9.94
CA PRO A 131 21.97 5.67 -8.95
C PRO A 131 21.20 5.03 -7.81
N ILE A 132 21.55 3.79 -7.46
CA ILE A 132 20.97 3.03 -6.34
C ILE A 132 21.83 3.27 -5.08
N LYS A 133 21.19 3.49 -3.94
CA LYS A 133 21.87 3.59 -2.63
C LYS A 133 22.64 2.30 -2.35
N LYS A 134 23.92 2.43 -1.96
CA LYS A 134 24.77 1.29 -1.59
C LYS A 134 24.42 0.76 -0.21
N GLY A 135 24.66 -0.55 0.03
CA GLY A 135 24.49 -1.16 1.34
C GLY A 135 23.04 -1.46 1.73
N ILE A 136 22.07 -1.32 0.82
CA ILE A 136 20.71 -1.81 1.05
C ILE A 136 20.74 -3.34 1.01
N LEU A 137 20.22 -4.00 2.05
CA LEU A 137 20.17 -5.45 2.14
C LEU A 137 18.73 -5.95 2.04
N PHE A 138 18.55 -7.10 1.40
CA PHE A 138 17.28 -7.82 1.49
C PHE A 138 17.03 -8.30 2.91
N ALA A 139 15.75 -8.45 3.29
CA ALA A 139 15.36 -9.11 4.52
C ALA A 139 15.94 -10.54 4.57
N PRO A 140 16.29 -11.05 5.75
CA PRO A 140 16.76 -12.43 5.88
C PRO A 140 15.73 -13.41 5.33
N HIS A 141 16.14 -14.26 4.37
CA HIS A 141 15.26 -15.23 3.74
C HIS A 141 15.99 -16.54 3.41
N PRO A 142 15.33 -17.71 3.46
CA PRO A 142 15.93 -19.00 3.12
C PRO A 142 16.51 -19.06 1.70
N ALA A 143 15.93 -18.33 0.75
CA ALA A 143 16.41 -18.24 -0.63
C ALA A 143 17.85 -17.72 -0.77
N PHE A 144 18.35 -16.99 0.21
CA PHE A 144 19.71 -16.43 0.20
C PHE A 144 20.73 -17.25 0.99
N ALA A 145 20.29 -18.31 1.69
CA ALA A 145 21.19 -19.09 2.50
C ALA A 145 22.22 -19.83 1.65
N LYS A 146 23.49 -19.65 2.00
CA LYS A 146 24.64 -20.28 1.33
C LYS A 146 25.52 -21.03 2.29
N ASN A 147 26.15 -22.11 1.80
CA ASN A 147 27.19 -22.82 2.52
C ASN A 147 28.55 -22.09 2.39
N GLU A 148 29.60 -22.64 3.00
CA GLU A 148 30.95 -22.10 2.95
C GLU A 148 31.54 -22.04 1.52
N LYS A 149 31.02 -22.85 0.60
CA LYS A 149 31.42 -22.85 -0.83
C LYS A 149 30.63 -21.82 -1.66
N GLY A 150 29.68 -21.09 -1.07
CA GLY A 150 28.85 -20.12 -1.77
C GLY A 150 27.65 -20.74 -2.51
N GLU A 151 27.35 -22.01 -2.30
CA GLU A 151 26.21 -22.70 -2.93
C GLU A 151 24.93 -22.48 -2.12
N TYR A 152 23.79 -22.30 -2.80
CA TYR A 152 22.50 -22.10 -2.16
C TYR A 152 21.99 -23.40 -1.52
N VAL A 153 21.91 -23.44 -0.20
CA VAL A 153 21.56 -24.67 0.54
C VAL A 153 20.08 -25.03 0.47
N ASN A 154 19.21 -24.06 0.20
CA ASN A 154 17.76 -24.28 0.17
C ASN A 154 17.17 -24.32 -1.25
N HIS A 155 17.99 -24.35 -2.32
CA HIS A 155 17.48 -24.41 -3.69
C HIS A 155 17.29 -25.83 -4.23
N ALA A 156 17.58 -26.85 -3.43
CA ALA A 156 17.37 -28.26 -3.73
C ALA A 156 16.92 -29.01 -2.46
N LEU A 157 15.82 -28.60 -1.88
CA LEU A 157 15.24 -29.23 -0.70
C LEU A 157 14.68 -30.60 -1.04
N ALA A 158 14.81 -31.54 -0.07
CA ALA A 158 14.19 -32.85 -0.20
C ALA A 158 12.65 -32.73 -0.25
N PRO A 159 11.95 -33.56 -1.03
CA PRO A 159 10.48 -33.50 -1.13
C PRO A 159 9.77 -33.58 0.23
N GLU A 160 10.30 -34.38 1.15
CA GLU A 160 9.75 -34.59 2.49
C GLU A 160 9.81 -33.31 3.33
N VAL A 161 10.84 -32.48 3.13
CA VAL A 161 10.96 -31.16 3.78
C VAL A 161 9.92 -30.20 3.21
N ILE A 162 9.78 -30.16 1.88
CA ILE A 162 8.83 -29.28 1.21
C ILE A 162 7.37 -29.66 1.55
N ASP A 163 7.05 -30.95 1.62
CA ASP A 163 5.70 -31.44 1.95
C ASP A 163 5.24 -30.98 3.35
N GLN A 164 6.15 -30.75 4.26
CA GLN A 164 5.88 -30.27 5.62
C GLN A 164 6.04 -28.75 5.77
N LEU A 165 6.57 -28.09 4.74
CA LEU A 165 6.84 -26.64 4.80
C LEU A 165 5.58 -25.85 4.49
N HIS A 166 5.09 -25.07 5.45
CA HIS A 166 3.96 -24.16 5.29
C HIS A 166 4.35 -22.69 5.45
N ASN A 167 5.47 -22.44 6.11
CA ASN A 167 6.06 -21.14 6.28
C ASN A 167 7.56 -21.23 5.90
N PRO A 168 8.03 -20.54 4.86
CA PRO A 168 9.44 -20.61 4.47
C PRO A 168 10.37 -20.13 5.60
N MET A 169 9.86 -19.25 6.48
CA MET A 169 10.63 -18.72 7.61
C MET A 169 10.90 -19.76 8.70
N ASP A 170 10.28 -20.95 8.65
CA ASP A 170 10.58 -22.06 9.57
C ASP A 170 11.88 -22.79 9.19
N LEU A 171 12.40 -22.61 7.97
CA LEU A 171 13.70 -23.16 7.61
C LEU A 171 14.81 -22.50 8.45
N PRO A 172 15.71 -23.32 9.05
CA PRO A 172 16.70 -22.82 10.00
C PRO A 172 17.75 -21.92 9.38
N GLN A 173 18.12 -22.17 8.12
CA GLN A 173 19.18 -21.43 7.44
C GLN A 173 18.56 -20.31 6.60
N LYS A 174 18.90 -19.08 6.94
CA LYS A 174 18.52 -17.86 6.22
C LYS A 174 19.77 -17.09 5.86
N GLY A 175 19.69 -16.32 4.79
CA GLY A 175 20.77 -15.44 4.32
C GLY A 175 20.22 -14.10 3.89
N THR A 176 21.11 -13.27 3.44
CA THR A 176 20.81 -11.97 2.84
C THR A 176 21.86 -11.62 1.79
N ARG A 177 21.59 -10.64 0.97
CA ARG A 177 22.57 -10.00 0.10
C ARG A 177 22.22 -8.54 -0.17
N GLU A 178 23.19 -7.81 -0.67
CA GLU A 178 22.99 -6.43 -1.09
C GLU A 178 22.08 -6.36 -2.33
N LEU A 179 21.20 -5.35 -2.32
CA LEU A 179 20.42 -4.91 -3.48
C LEU A 179 21.37 -4.37 -4.56
N THR A 180 21.10 -4.74 -5.80
CA THR A 180 21.82 -4.27 -6.96
C THR A 180 20.87 -3.75 -8.04
N ALA A 181 21.40 -3.02 -9.02
CA ALA A 181 20.61 -2.56 -10.16
C ALA A 181 20.02 -3.72 -10.98
N GLU A 182 20.68 -4.88 -10.99
CA GLU A 182 20.17 -6.08 -11.66
C GLU A 182 18.85 -6.60 -11.07
N ASP A 183 18.56 -6.34 -9.79
CA ASP A 183 17.29 -6.73 -9.17
C ASP A 183 16.11 -5.92 -9.72
N PHE A 184 16.35 -4.67 -10.10
CA PHE A 184 15.38 -3.84 -10.80
C PHE A 184 15.21 -4.28 -12.26
N VAL A 185 16.31 -4.58 -12.94
CA VAL A 185 16.26 -5.15 -14.30
C VAL A 185 15.44 -6.43 -14.29
N TYR A 186 15.71 -7.32 -13.33
CA TYR A 186 14.97 -8.58 -13.18
C TYR A 186 13.48 -8.34 -12.90
N SER A 187 13.15 -7.42 -12.00
CA SER A 187 11.76 -7.06 -11.70
C SER A 187 11.00 -6.54 -12.93
N ILE A 188 11.62 -5.68 -13.74
CA ILE A 188 11.00 -5.17 -14.97
C ILE A 188 10.80 -6.30 -15.98
N LYS A 189 11.77 -7.21 -16.12
CA LYS A 189 11.63 -8.43 -16.94
C LYS A 189 10.43 -9.28 -16.52
N ARG A 190 10.14 -9.36 -15.23
CA ARG A 190 9.00 -10.12 -14.66
C ARG A 190 7.64 -9.62 -15.16
N MET A 191 7.51 -8.36 -15.53
CA MET A 191 6.25 -7.83 -16.11
C MET A 191 5.85 -8.57 -17.40
N ALA A 192 6.80 -9.15 -18.12
CA ALA A 192 6.57 -9.92 -19.35
C ALA A 192 6.56 -11.44 -19.13
N ASN A 193 6.68 -11.92 -17.88
CA ASN A 193 6.62 -13.33 -17.55
C ASN A 193 5.17 -13.85 -17.76
N PRO A 194 4.94 -14.85 -18.66
CA PRO A 194 3.59 -15.35 -18.94
C PRO A 194 2.92 -16.06 -17.76
N ARG A 195 3.66 -16.35 -16.70
CA ARG A 195 3.17 -16.99 -15.46
C ARG A 195 2.65 -15.99 -14.43
N ILE A 196 2.88 -14.69 -14.65
CA ILE A 196 2.52 -13.60 -13.74
C ILE A 196 1.49 -12.72 -14.44
N ILE A 197 0.41 -12.42 -13.74
CA ILE A 197 -0.55 -11.41 -14.20
C ILE A 197 0.00 -10.05 -13.78
N ALA A 198 0.65 -9.35 -14.69
CA ALA A 198 1.20 -8.02 -14.47
C ALA A 198 0.23 -6.94 -14.99
N PRO A 199 -0.51 -6.23 -14.12
CA PRO A 199 -1.53 -5.26 -14.56
C PRO A 199 -0.97 -4.13 -15.41
N VAL A 200 0.28 -3.75 -15.17
CA VAL A 200 0.95 -2.63 -15.85
C VAL A 200 1.63 -3.03 -17.17
N TYR A 201 1.71 -4.32 -17.50
CA TYR A 201 2.37 -4.78 -18.73
C TYR A 201 1.80 -4.12 -19.98
N GLY A 202 0.46 -4.04 -20.09
CA GLY A 202 -0.22 -3.44 -21.24
C GLY A 202 0.14 -1.98 -21.49
N THR A 203 0.47 -1.23 -20.43
CA THR A 203 0.96 0.14 -20.52
C THR A 203 2.46 0.16 -20.83
N MET A 204 3.26 -0.57 -20.06
CA MET A 204 4.73 -0.53 -20.14
C MET A 204 5.27 -1.03 -21.48
N VAL A 205 4.61 -1.98 -22.14
CA VAL A 205 5.00 -2.47 -23.47
C VAL A 205 5.03 -1.38 -24.55
N ASN A 206 4.26 -0.30 -24.35
CA ASN A 206 4.23 0.84 -25.26
C ASN A 206 5.41 1.80 -25.02
N TYR A 207 5.92 1.86 -23.79
CA TYR A 207 6.95 2.83 -23.40
C TYR A 207 8.35 2.22 -23.27
N LEU A 208 8.49 0.97 -22.85
CA LEU A 208 9.80 0.34 -22.66
C LEU A 208 10.27 -0.35 -23.94
N PRO A 209 11.37 0.13 -24.57
CA PRO A 209 11.92 -0.49 -25.76
C PRO A 209 12.28 -1.97 -25.54
N GLY A 210 11.92 -2.82 -26.48
CA GLY A 210 12.25 -4.25 -26.45
C GLY A 210 11.37 -5.12 -25.54
N LEU A 211 10.48 -4.56 -24.70
CA LEU A 211 9.66 -5.37 -23.79
C LEU A 211 8.73 -6.35 -24.54
N LYS A 212 8.20 -5.95 -25.70
CA LYS A 212 7.38 -6.83 -26.56
C LYS A 212 8.18 -8.03 -27.09
N ASP A 213 9.38 -7.77 -27.61
CA ASP A 213 10.24 -8.82 -28.19
C ASP A 213 10.75 -9.74 -27.09
N PHE A 214 11.12 -9.20 -25.94
CA PHE A 214 11.46 -9.97 -24.74
C PHE A 214 10.31 -10.90 -24.33
N ALA A 215 9.07 -10.41 -24.29
CA ALA A 215 7.89 -11.23 -23.97
C ALA A 215 7.70 -12.40 -24.94
N VAL A 216 8.01 -12.23 -26.23
CA VAL A 216 7.95 -13.33 -27.22
C VAL A 216 8.97 -14.41 -26.90
N GLN A 217 10.22 -14.02 -26.60
CA GLN A 217 11.30 -14.97 -26.26
C GLN A 217 10.96 -15.74 -24.97
N VAL A 218 10.51 -15.05 -23.94
CA VAL A 218 10.16 -15.67 -22.65
C VAL A 218 8.98 -16.63 -22.78
N ARG A 219 7.97 -16.30 -23.60
CA ARG A 219 6.84 -17.20 -23.90
C ARG A 219 7.27 -18.45 -24.63
N ALA A 220 8.21 -18.33 -25.57
CA ALA A 220 8.75 -19.48 -26.27
C ALA A 220 9.50 -20.44 -25.33
N GLU A 221 10.31 -19.89 -24.41
CA GLU A 221 11.00 -20.69 -23.40
C GLU A 221 10.02 -21.32 -22.39
N ASP A 222 9.01 -20.57 -21.92
CA ASP A 222 7.99 -21.13 -21.06
C ASP A 222 7.25 -22.30 -21.71
N LYS A 223 6.91 -22.16 -22.99
CA LYS A 223 6.30 -23.25 -23.76
C LYS A 223 7.25 -24.47 -23.85
N ARG A 224 8.54 -24.25 -24.08
CA ARG A 224 9.55 -25.32 -24.11
C ARG A 224 9.66 -26.04 -22.77
N LEU A 225 9.71 -25.30 -21.66
CA LEU A 225 9.79 -25.84 -20.30
C LEU A 225 8.56 -26.65 -19.91
N ARG A 226 7.41 -26.36 -20.52
CA ARG A 226 6.12 -27.04 -20.24
C ARG A 226 5.82 -28.18 -21.23
N ALA A 227 6.68 -28.46 -22.22
CA ALA A 227 6.35 -29.37 -23.29
C ALA A 227 5.93 -30.77 -22.80
N ASP A 228 6.56 -31.26 -21.73
CA ASP A 228 6.31 -32.57 -21.16
C ASP A 228 5.37 -32.55 -19.91
N LEU A 229 4.84 -31.39 -19.55
CA LEU A 229 3.97 -31.21 -18.38
C LEU A 229 2.51 -31.29 -18.77
N LYS A 230 1.69 -31.83 -17.85
CA LYS A 230 0.24 -31.80 -18.00
C LYS A 230 -0.30 -30.39 -17.70
N PRO A 231 -1.42 -29.97 -18.30
CA PRO A 231 -2.05 -28.68 -18.00
C PRO A 231 -2.43 -28.48 -16.52
N SER A 232 -2.61 -29.58 -15.77
CA SER A 232 -2.94 -29.59 -14.34
C SER A 232 -1.72 -29.44 -13.44
N ASP A 233 -0.50 -29.56 -13.97
CA ASP A 233 0.71 -29.51 -13.15
C ASP A 233 0.93 -28.07 -12.66
N ARG A 234 1.00 -27.92 -11.36
CA ARG A 234 1.27 -26.63 -10.70
C ARG A 234 2.76 -26.36 -10.53
N ASP A 235 3.56 -27.42 -10.44
CA ASP A 235 5.01 -27.33 -10.27
C ASP A 235 5.67 -27.06 -11.62
N LEU A 236 5.95 -25.81 -11.90
CA LEU A 236 6.58 -25.37 -13.13
C LEU A 236 8.08 -25.20 -12.92
N PRO A 237 8.94 -25.73 -13.81
CA PRO A 237 10.39 -25.51 -13.74
C PRO A 237 10.74 -24.02 -13.71
N PHE A 238 11.82 -23.66 -13.02
CA PHE A 238 12.26 -22.26 -12.93
C PHE A 238 12.47 -21.65 -14.33
N LEU A 239 11.78 -20.55 -14.59
CA LEU A 239 11.90 -19.77 -15.81
C LEU A 239 12.93 -18.65 -15.58
N ASP A 240 14.16 -18.91 -15.92
CA ASP A 240 15.27 -17.99 -15.67
C ASP A 240 15.29 -16.83 -16.66
N LEU A 241 14.69 -15.70 -16.26
CA LEU A 241 14.60 -14.49 -17.09
C LEU A 241 15.96 -13.79 -17.31
N ARG A 242 17.02 -14.17 -16.55
CA ARG A 242 18.36 -13.59 -16.70
C ARG A 242 19.02 -14.01 -18.02
N LYS A 243 18.57 -15.13 -18.59
CA LYS A 243 19.08 -15.65 -19.87
C LYS A 243 18.72 -14.81 -21.09
N PHE A 244 17.76 -13.89 -20.93
CA PHE A 244 17.25 -13.08 -22.02
C PHE A 244 17.58 -11.60 -21.78
N GLU A 245 18.03 -10.92 -22.81
CA GLU A 245 18.29 -9.49 -22.76
C GLU A 245 16.99 -8.71 -22.98
N LEU A 246 16.77 -7.68 -22.16
CA LEU A 246 15.72 -6.67 -22.36
C LEU A 246 16.38 -5.38 -22.83
N LYS A 247 16.19 -5.04 -24.10
CA LYS A 247 16.65 -3.76 -24.66
C LYS A 247 15.98 -2.61 -23.90
N GLY A 248 16.73 -1.54 -23.66
CA GLY A 248 16.23 -0.35 -22.98
C GLY A 248 16.18 -0.46 -21.45
N VAL A 249 16.54 -1.60 -20.86
CA VAL A 249 16.65 -1.76 -19.40
C VAL A 249 17.93 -2.54 -19.08
N SER A 250 18.86 -1.90 -18.38
CA SER A 250 20.17 -2.52 -18.08
C SER A 250 20.75 -1.99 -16.77
N ALA A 251 21.75 -2.70 -16.27
CA ALA A 251 22.58 -2.29 -15.13
C ALA A 251 24.02 -2.11 -15.64
N PRO A 252 24.41 -0.88 -16.03
CA PRO A 252 25.78 -0.61 -16.49
C PRO A 252 26.85 -0.95 -15.46
N ASP A 253 26.51 -0.82 -14.19
CA ASP A 253 27.29 -1.26 -13.04
C ASP A 253 26.37 -1.74 -11.91
N LYS A 254 26.97 -2.18 -10.82
CA LYS A 254 26.24 -2.77 -9.67
C LYS A 254 25.16 -1.84 -9.07
N HIS A 255 25.35 -0.54 -9.17
CA HIS A 255 24.50 0.44 -8.48
C HIS A 255 23.92 1.51 -9.42
N THR A 256 23.94 1.29 -10.73
CA THR A 256 23.30 2.18 -11.71
C THR A 256 22.29 1.41 -12.52
N LEU A 257 21.02 1.81 -12.43
CA LEU A 257 19.96 1.33 -13.30
C LEU A 257 19.79 2.29 -14.47
N ARG A 258 19.89 1.78 -15.71
CA ARG A 258 19.61 2.53 -16.92
C ARG A 258 18.27 2.10 -17.51
N LEU A 259 17.38 3.09 -17.68
CA LEU A 259 16.06 2.92 -18.28
C LEU A 259 15.93 3.81 -19.52
N GLU A 260 15.45 3.25 -20.62
CA GLU A 260 15.05 3.97 -21.81
C GLU A 260 13.53 3.95 -21.95
N VAL A 261 12.93 5.13 -22.16
CA VAL A 261 11.49 5.30 -22.31
C VAL A 261 11.23 5.96 -23.67
N LYS A 262 10.33 5.43 -24.47
CA LYS A 262 9.97 5.98 -25.78
C LYS A 262 9.31 7.33 -25.63
N GLY A 263 9.79 8.31 -26.41
CA GLY A 263 9.26 9.66 -26.47
C GLY A 263 9.48 10.47 -25.18
N LYS A 264 8.72 11.54 -25.03
CA LYS A 264 8.71 12.41 -23.85
C LYS A 264 7.56 12.01 -22.94
N TYR A 265 7.87 11.42 -21.77
CA TYR A 265 6.86 11.00 -20.80
C TYR A 265 7.18 11.58 -19.41
N PRO A 266 6.79 12.84 -19.14
CA PRO A 266 7.14 13.53 -17.90
C PRO A 266 6.64 12.85 -16.62
N GLN A 267 5.54 12.11 -16.70
CA GLN A 267 4.95 11.38 -15.55
C GLN A 267 5.61 10.03 -15.29
N PHE A 268 6.55 9.58 -16.13
CA PHE A 268 7.20 8.27 -15.97
C PHE A 268 7.85 8.06 -14.59
N PRO A 269 8.51 9.07 -13.96
CA PRO A 269 9.05 8.92 -12.61
C PRO A 269 8.04 8.51 -11.54
N ASN A 270 6.74 8.84 -11.71
CA ASN A 270 5.70 8.43 -10.79
C ASN A 270 5.49 6.90 -10.78
N TRP A 271 5.70 6.23 -11.93
CA TRP A 271 5.69 4.77 -12.00
C TRP A 271 6.80 4.15 -11.15
N LEU A 272 7.95 4.81 -11.07
CA LEU A 272 9.11 4.34 -10.31
C LEU A 272 8.93 4.43 -8.79
N ALA A 273 7.84 5.06 -8.33
CA ALA A 273 7.40 5.07 -6.94
C ALA A 273 6.37 3.95 -6.65
N MET A 274 5.93 3.21 -7.65
CA MET A 274 4.99 2.11 -7.49
C MET A 274 5.73 0.78 -7.25
N THR A 275 5.11 -0.10 -6.48
CA THR A 275 5.68 -1.42 -6.15
C THR A 275 5.94 -2.30 -7.36
N PHE A 276 5.27 -2.08 -8.49
CA PHE A 276 5.57 -2.77 -9.76
C PHE A 276 7.02 -2.64 -10.23
N PHE A 277 7.70 -1.57 -9.81
CA PHE A 277 9.12 -1.32 -10.08
C PHE A 277 10.00 -1.57 -8.86
N ALA A 278 9.47 -2.19 -7.81
CA ALA A 278 10.28 -2.60 -6.67
C ALA A 278 11.19 -3.79 -7.04
N PRO A 279 12.38 -3.89 -6.44
CA PRO A 279 13.33 -4.94 -6.77
C PRO A 279 12.85 -6.30 -6.30
N VAL A 280 13.00 -7.32 -7.13
CA VAL A 280 12.70 -8.72 -6.81
C VAL A 280 13.96 -9.56 -7.03
N PRO A 281 14.46 -10.28 -6.02
CA PRO A 281 15.61 -11.14 -6.16
C PRO A 281 15.25 -12.42 -6.93
N TRP A 282 16.04 -12.76 -7.97
CA TRP A 282 15.83 -13.98 -8.73
C TRP A 282 15.93 -15.25 -7.87
N GLU A 283 16.70 -15.19 -6.80
CA GLU A 283 16.87 -16.29 -5.86
C GLU A 283 15.56 -16.70 -5.20
N ALA A 284 14.68 -15.74 -4.93
CA ALA A 284 13.36 -16.04 -4.37
C ALA A 284 12.49 -16.81 -5.39
N GLU A 285 12.48 -16.42 -6.65
CA GLU A 285 11.77 -17.18 -7.69
C GLU A 285 12.34 -18.60 -7.88
N ALA A 286 13.66 -18.73 -7.89
CA ALA A 286 14.31 -20.04 -8.00
C ALA A 286 13.99 -20.93 -6.79
N PHE A 287 13.97 -20.36 -5.59
CA PHE A 287 13.60 -21.05 -4.35
C PHE A 287 12.16 -21.55 -4.41
N TYR A 288 11.20 -20.70 -4.79
CA TYR A 288 9.78 -21.07 -4.88
C TYR A 288 9.43 -21.93 -6.10
N ALA A 289 10.29 -22.02 -7.10
CA ALA A 289 10.06 -22.89 -8.26
C ALA A 289 10.38 -24.39 -8.01
N GLN A 290 10.76 -24.75 -6.80
CA GLN A 290 11.00 -26.15 -6.44
C GLN A 290 9.70 -26.95 -6.42
N LYS A 291 9.79 -28.23 -6.84
CA LYS A 291 8.64 -29.13 -6.89
C LYS A 291 7.99 -29.30 -5.52
N GLY A 292 6.67 -29.06 -5.45
CA GLY A 292 5.89 -29.13 -4.21
C GLY A 292 5.63 -27.76 -3.56
N MET A 293 6.42 -26.71 -3.85
CA MET A 293 6.23 -25.39 -3.25
C MET A 293 4.85 -24.80 -3.59
N ALA A 294 4.44 -24.89 -4.85
CA ALA A 294 3.14 -24.36 -5.31
C ALA A 294 1.95 -25.06 -4.65
N LYS A 295 2.06 -26.35 -4.31
CA LYS A 295 1.04 -27.12 -3.59
C LYS A 295 0.78 -26.54 -2.19
N ASN A 296 1.83 -26.06 -1.53
CA ASN A 296 1.78 -25.50 -0.17
C ASN A 296 1.59 -23.98 -0.16
N ASN A 297 1.20 -23.37 -1.28
CA ASN A 297 1.06 -21.91 -1.43
C ASN A 297 2.35 -21.14 -1.12
N LEU A 298 3.51 -21.76 -1.35
CA LEU A 298 4.82 -21.12 -1.19
C LEU A 298 5.21 -20.43 -2.50
N SER A 299 5.08 -19.12 -2.52
CA SER A 299 5.41 -18.26 -3.65
C SER A 299 5.54 -16.79 -3.20
N LEU A 300 6.01 -15.92 -4.07
CA LEU A 300 6.07 -14.48 -3.80
C LEU A 300 4.68 -13.85 -3.53
N ASN A 301 3.60 -14.45 -4.03
CA ASN A 301 2.24 -13.98 -3.74
C ASN A 301 1.82 -14.15 -2.27
N TYR A 302 2.41 -15.10 -1.58
CA TYR A 302 2.07 -15.40 -0.18
C TYR A 302 3.23 -15.08 0.78
N TRP A 303 4.46 -15.17 0.29
CA TRP A 303 5.68 -14.99 1.07
C TRP A 303 6.65 -14.06 0.33
N PRO A 304 6.39 -12.74 0.39
CA PRO A 304 7.16 -11.72 -0.31
C PRO A 304 8.58 -11.57 0.28
N VAL A 305 9.52 -11.17 -0.57
CA VAL A 305 10.93 -10.94 -0.21
C VAL A 305 11.35 -9.56 -0.70
N GLY A 306 11.62 -8.65 0.22
CA GLY A 306 11.94 -7.26 -0.10
C GLY A 306 13.06 -6.66 0.75
N THR A 307 13.31 -5.38 0.54
CA THR A 307 14.32 -4.58 1.26
C THR A 307 13.70 -3.61 2.25
N GLY A 308 12.37 -3.59 2.33
CA GLY A 308 11.59 -2.64 3.12
C GLY A 308 11.75 -2.78 4.63
N PRO A 309 11.11 -1.89 5.39
CA PRO A 309 11.23 -1.85 6.86
C PRO A 309 10.67 -3.08 7.57
N TYR A 310 9.81 -3.85 6.92
CA TYR A 310 9.19 -5.04 7.50
C TYR A 310 9.35 -6.27 6.61
N MET A 311 9.22 -7.45 7.24
CA MET A 311 9.15 -8.74 6.57
C MET A 311 7.96 -9.53 7.11
N LEU A 312 7.28 -10.30 6.26
CA LEU A 312 6.17 -11.16 6.66
C LEU A 312 6.72 -12.41 7.35
N VAL A 313 6.32 -12.66 8.61
CA VAL A 313 6.81 -13.79 9.41
C VAL A 313 5.73 -14.82 9.70
N GLU A 314 4.47 -14.43 9.66
CA GLU A 314 3.32 -15.33 9.82
C GLU A 314 2.20 -14.90 8.87
N SER A 315 1.60 -15.88 8.20
CA SER A 315 0.46 -15.65 7.32
C SER A 315 -0.51 -16.82 7.42
N ILE A 316 -1.65 -16.57 8.05
CA ILE A 316 -2.76 -17.54 8.14
C ILE A 316 -3.94 -16.92 7.39
N GLU A 317 -4.22 -17.48 6.23
CA GLU A 317 -5.23 -16.96 5.32
C GLU A 317 -6.59 -16.74 6.02
N ASN A 318 -7.19 -15.58 5.79
CA ASN A 318 -8.46 -15.13 6.37
C ASN A 318 -8.52 -15.12 7.90
N ARG A 319 -7.36 -15.11 8.57
CA ARG A 319 -7.26 -15.08 10.03
C ARG A 319 -6.29 -14.04 10.54
N LYS A 320 -4.99 -14.16 10.17
CA LYS A 320 -3.94 -13.31 10.74
C LYS A 320 -2.72 -13.21 9.82
N HIS A 321 -2.16 -12.02 9.75
CA HIS A 321 -0.85 -11.76 9.16
C HIS A 321 0.02 -11.00 10.15
N VAL A 322 1.29 -11.36 10.23
CA VAL A 322 2.25 -10.70 11.11
C VAL A 322 3.46 -10.25 10.32
N MET A 323 3.76 -8.99 10.43
CA MET A 323 5.00 -8.42 9.92
C MET A 323 5.89 -8.01 11.09
N GLU A 324 7.18 -8.31 10.99
CA GLU A 324 8.19 -7.88 11.94
C GLU A 324 9.21 -6.96 11.26
N ARG A 325 9.84 -6.10 12.06
CA ARG A 325 10.91 -5.23 11.60
C ARG A 325 11.98 -6.04 10.89
N ASN A 326 12.32 -5.64 9.66
CA ASN A 326 13.46 -6.20 8.94
C ASN A 326 14.76 -5.81 9.68
N PRO A 327 15.53 -6.77 10.22
CA PRO A 327 16.75 -6.46 10.95
C PRO A 327 17.83 -5.82 10.08
N ASN A 328 17.74 -5.98 8.75
CA ASN A 328 18.64 -5.43 7.78
C ASN A 328 18.23 -4.03 7.28
N PHE A 329 17.06 -3.53 7.73
CA PHE A 329 16.62 -2.21 7.32
C PHE A 329 17.54 -1.12 7.88
N ARG A 330 17.97 -0.21 7.02
CA ARG A 330 18.98 0.78 7.35
C ARG A 330 18.50 1.85 8.35
N LYS A 331 19.29 2.11 9.36
CA LYS A 331 19.02 3.13 10.39
C LYS A 331 19.18 4.58 9.88
N THR A 332 19.68 4.76 8.67
CA THR A 332 19.83 6.06 8.01
C THR A 332 18.56 6.59 7.37
N GLU A 333 17.51 5.77 7.31
CA GLU A 333 16.20 6.22 6.87
C GLU A 333 15.50 6.92 8.02
N LEU A 334 15.31 8.23 7.89
CA LEU A 334 14.83 9.09 8.97
C LEU A 334 13.44 9.65 8.64
N TYR A 335 12.66 9.90 9.67
CA TYR A 335 11.40 10.62 9.55
C TYR A 335 11.66 12.06 9.07
N PRO A 336 10.87 12.60 8.12
CA PRO A 336 11.11 13.92 7.53
C PRO A 336 10.96 15.05 8.54
N CYS A 337 11.70 16.15 8.30
CA CYS A 337 11.68 17.37 9.10
C CYS A 337 10.93 18.52 8.41
N THR A 338 10.34 18.27 7.24
CA THR A 338 9.57 19.23 6.46
C THR A 338 8.15 18.77 6.24
N GLY A 339 7.21 19.69 6.11
CA GLY A 339 5.79 19.42 5.87
C GLY A 339 5.09 20.69 5.41
N GLU A 340 3.76 20.65 5.39
CA GLU A 340 2.91 21.76 5.02
C GLU A 340 2.79 22.81 6.16
N PRO A 341 2.43 24.06 5.85
CA PRO A 341 2.13 25.06 6.86
C PRO A 341 1.10 24.53 7.88
N GLY A 342 1.47 24.58 9.16
CA GLY A 342 0.63 24.10 10.26
C GLY A 342 0.90 22.65 10.70
N ASP A 343 1.68 21.85 9.99
CA ASP A 343 1.98 20.46 10.37
C ASP A 343 2.81 20.38 11.66
N GLU A 344 3.67 21.35 11.92
CA GLU A 344 4.40 21.46 13.18
C GLU A 344 3.44 21.66 14.36
N ALA A 345 2.47 22.58 14.22
CA ALA A 345 1.46 22.84 15.26
C ALA A 345 0.55 21.63 15.51
N LYS A 346 0.31 20.80 14.49
CA LYS A 346 -0.42 19.52 14.61
C LYS A 346 0.44 18.40 15.21
N GLY A 347 1.71 18.65 15.45
CA GLY A 347 2.67 17.68 16.01
C GLY A 347 3.19 16.64 15.01
N PHE A 348 2.97 16.80 13.71
CA PHE A 348 3.44 15.86 12.69
C PHE A 348 4.95 15.84 12.54
N LEU A 349 5.65 16.92 12.94
CA LEU A 349 7.11 17.01 12.89
C LEU A 349 7.82 16.65 14.20
N LYS A 350 7.10 16.23 15.24
CA LYS A 350 7.69 15.89 16.56
C LYS A 350 8.74 14.76 16.51
N ASP A 351 8.66 13.93 15.49
CA ASP A 351 9.55 12.78 15.30
C ASP A 351 10.63 13.03 14.23
N CYS A 352 10.80 14.29 13.80
CA CYS A 352 11.83 14.72 12.86
C CYS A 352 13.20 14.13 13.21
N GLY A 353 13.86 13.54 12.21
CA GLY A 353 15.21 12.98 12.33
C GLY A 353 15.31 11.67 13.10
N LYS A 354 14.22 11.12 13.61
CA LYS A 354 14.25 9.80 14.25
C LYS A 354 14.31 8.68 13.21
N PRO A 355 15.08 7.59 13.47
CA PRO A 355 15.16 6.45 12.56
C PRO A 355 13.81 5.73 12.40
N LEU A 356 13.49 5.36 11.15
CA LEU A 356 12.35 4.53 10.81
C LEU A 356 12.73 3.03 10.77
N PRO A 357 11.75 2.13 10.90
CA PRO A 357 10.36 2.35 11.32
C PRO A 357 10.23 2.53 12.83
N PHE A 358 9.15 3.16 13.30
CA PHE A 358 8.90 3.33 14.74
C PHE A 358 8.35 2.07 15.40
N ILE A 359 7.56 1.29 14.67
CA ILE A 359 6.89 0.07 15.15
C ILE A 359 7.81 -1.13 14.92
N ASP A 360 7.85 -2.08 15.88
CA ASP A 360 8.68 -3.28 15.75
C ASP A 360 7.92 -4.46 15.16
N ARG A 361 6.60 -4.53 15.40
CA ARG A 361 5.74 -5.62 14.98
C ARG A 361 4.37 -5.07 14.57
N ILE A 362 3.79 -5.60 13.50
CA ILE A 362 2.45 -5.28 13.05
C ILE A 362 1.66 -6.58 13.01
N GLU A 363 0.60 -6.65 13.80
CA GLU A 363 -0.31 -7.78 13.83
C GLU A 363 -1.65 -7.39 13.22
N ILE A 364 -2.02 -8.06 12.13
CA ILE A 364 -3.19 -7.75 11.33
C ILE A 364 -4.14 -8.94 11.41
N THR A 365 -5.31 -8.78 12.04
CA THR A 365 -6.28 -9.86 12.25
C THR A 365 -7.55 -9.64 11.45
N ALA A 366 -8.16 -10.76 10.99
CA ALA A 366 -9.40 -10.69 10.26
C ALA A 366 -10.58 -10.26 11.15
N GLU A 367 -11.30 -9.23 10.74
CA GLU A 367 -12.53 -8.78 11.37
C GLU A 367 -13.52 -8.39 10.27
N LYS A 368 -14.40 -9.30 9.91
CA LYS A 368 -15.26 -9.16 8.72
C LYS A 368 -16.47 -8.23 8.93
N GLU A 369 -16.87 -8.08 10.18
CA GLU A 369 -18.08 -7.34 10.52
C GLU A 369 -17.74 -6.01 11.21
N SER A 370 -18.36 -4.94 10.78
CA SER A 370 -18.12 -3.59 11.29
C SER A 370 -18.48 -3.40 12.77
N VAL A 371 -19.56 -4.02 13.23
CA VAL A 371 -20.00 -3.88 14.63
C VAL A 371 -19.03 -4.54 15.61
N PRO A 372 -18.59 -5.80 15.42
CA PRO A 372 -17.51 -6.38 16.20
C PRO A 372 -16.21 -5.59 16.12
N LEU A 373 -15.82 -5.13 14.93
CA LEU A 373 -14.61 -4.33 14.72
C LEU A 373 -14.62 -3.07 15.60
N ARG A 374 -15.72 -2.30 15.53
CA ARG A 374 -15.90 -1.10 16.35
C ARG A 374 -15.83 -1.41 17.85
N THR A 375 -16.54 -2.46 18.28
CA THR A 375 -16.58 -2.84 19.69
C THR A 375 -15.20 -3.22 20.20
N LYS A 376 -14.46 -4.03 19.44
CA LYS A 376 -13.10 -4.43 19.78
C LYS A 376 -12.13 -3.24 19.82
N PHE A 377 -12.24 -2.30 18.86
CA PHE A 377 -11.44 -1.07 18.90
C PHE A 377 -11.70 -0.26 20.19
N LEU A 378 -12.95 -0.03 20.52
CA LEU A 378 -13.31 0.71 21.76
C LEU A 378 -12.89 -0.03 23.04
N GLN A 379 -12.71 -1.35 22.98
CA GLN A 379 -12.20 -2.19 24.06
C GLN A 379 -10.68 -2.27 24.10
N GLY A 380 -9.97 -1.69 23.11
CA GLY A 380 -8.51 -1.66 23.04
C GLY A 380 -7.85 -2.89 22.42
N TYR A 381 -8.58 -3.70 21.63
CA TYR A 381 -7.98 -4.78 20.84
C TYR A 381 -7.17 -4.29 19.65
N TYR A 382 -7.50 -3.12 19.14
CA TYR A 382 -6.89 -2.51 17.97
C TYR A 382 -6.43 -1.08 18.27
N ASP A 383 -5.26 -0.73 17.74
CA ASP A 383 -4.73 0.64 17.79
C ASP A 383 -5.33 1.51 16.67
N SER A 384 -5.63 0.88 15.53
CA SER A 384 -6.30 1.52 14.41
C SER A 384 -7.36 0.60 13.84
N PRO A 385 -8.61 1.03 13.71
CA PRO A 385 -9.71 0.17 13.26
C PRO A 385 -9.77 -0.03 11.75
N GLN A 386 -8.91 0.57 10.94
CA GLN A 386 -8.96 0.54 9.47
C GLN A 386 -10.40 0.52 8.94
N ILE A 387 -11.04 1.68 8.98
CA ILE A 387 -12.42 1.79 8.54
C ILE A 387 -12.43 1.93 7.04
N GLU A 388 -12.88 0.89 6.37
CA GLU A 388 -13.26 1.04 4.99
C GLU A 388 -14.54 1.89 4.89
N ARG A 389 -14.54 2.79 3.94
CA ARG A 389 -15.59 3.73 3.57
C ARG A 389 -16.96 3.09 3.28
N LEU A 390 -16.98 1.76 3.10
CA LEU A 390 -18.11 1.00 2.57
C LEU A 390 -19.21 0.68 3.58
N ASP A 391 -19.03 1.04 4.84
CA ASP A 391 -20.00 0.71 5.87
C ASP A 391 -21.08 1.79 6.03
N ASN A 392 -21.74 2.15 4.93
CA ASN A 392 -23.02 2.92 4.91
C ASN A 392 -23.15 4.03 5.97
N GLY A 393 -22.06 4.72 6.28
CA GLY A 393 -22.07 5.87 7.21
C GLY A 393 -22.43 5.53 8.67
N GLN A 394 -22.70 4.28 9.02
CA GLN A 394 -22.98 3.88 10.41
C GLN A 394 -21.73 3.43 11.17
N GLY A 395 -20.64 3.08 10.47
CA GLY A 395 -19.48 2.49 11.09
C GLY A 395 -18.78 3.45 12.04
N PHE A 396 -18.37 4.61 11.57
CA PHE A 396 -17.41 5.36 12.35
C PHE A 396 -17.57 6.87 12.32
N LEU A 397 -18.69 7.33 12.78
CA LEU A 397 -18.79 8.70 13.26
C LEU A 397 -18.25 8.84 14.69
N ILE A 398 -17.22 8.09 15.01
CA ILE A 398 -16.55 8.20 16.31
C ILE A 398 -15.95 9.59 16.48
N GLY A 399 -15.44 10.18 15.39
CA GLY A 399 -14.92 11.56 15.44
C GLY A 399 -15.98 12.64 15.60
N MET A 400 -17.25 12.30 15.37
CA MET A 400 -18.40 13.18 15.60
C MET A 400 -19.11 12.66 16.85
N ALA A 401 -18.69 13.16 18.03
CA ALA A 401 -19.36 12.82 19.26
C ALA A 401 -20.82 13.29 19.18
N ASP A 402 -21.76 12.35 19.20
CA ASP A 402 -23.20 12.66 19.22
C ASP A 402 -23.60 13.35 20.52
N SER A 403 -22.73 13.35 21.55
CA SER A 403 -22.97 13.93 22.85
C SER A 403 -21.68 14.34 23.56
N ALA A 404 -21.78 15.29 24.47
CA ALA A 404 -20.66 15.69 25.32
C ALA A 404 -20.11 14.53 26.18
N GLU A 405 -20.93 13.52 26.50
CA GLU A 405 -20.47 12.31 27.21
C GLU A 405 -19.52 11.47 26.37
N LYS A 406 -19.84 11.23 25.09
CA LYS A 406 -18.96 10.49 24.19
C LYS A 406 -17.67 11.26 23.91
N GLU A 407 -17.74 12.57 23.74
CA GLU A 407 -16.53 13.39 23.58
C GLU A 407 -15.61 13.27 24.80
N LYS A 408 -16.18 13.27 26.00
CA LYS A 408 -15.44 13.05 27.25
C LYS A 408 -14.82 11.64 27.29
N GLU A 409 -15.61 10.61 26.96
CA GLU A 409 -15.14 9.22 26.90
C GLU A 409 -13.96 9.07 25.94
N TYR A 410 -14.03 9.67 24.74
CA TYR A 410 -12.95 9.57 23.76
C TYR A 410 -11.68 10.29 24.21
N LYS A 411 -11.84 11.45 24.87
CA LYS A 411 -10.69 12.17 25.46
C LYS A 411 -10.06 11.38 26.61
N GLU A 412 -10.86 10.74 27.47
CA GLU A 412 -10.37 9.88 28.54
C GLU A 412 -9.63 8.66 28.02
N LYS A 413 -10.12 8.07 26.94
CA LYS A 413 -9.46 6.95 26.21
C LYS A 413 -8.30 7.41 25.34
N LYS A 414 -7.99 8.70 25.25
CA LYS A 414 -6.94 9.28 24.40
C LYS A 414 -7.07 8.91 22.92
N LEU A 415 -8.29 8.74 22.43
CA LEU A 415 -8.54 8.48 21.02
C LEU A 415 -8.20 9.72 20.19
N GLN A 416 -7.56 9.52 19.05
CA GLN A 416 -7.20 10.56 18.10
C GLN A 416 -7.95 10.35 16.79
N PHE A 417 -8.38 11.45 16.15
CA PHE A 417 -9.13 11.43 14.89
C PHE A 417 -8.43 12.34 13.87
N PRO A 418 -7.25 11.93 13.38
CA PRO A 418 -6.57 12.70 12.35
C PRO A 418 -7.40 12.69 11.07
N GLN A 419 -7.52 13.86 10.44
CA GLN A 419 -8.21 14.02 9.16
C GLN A 419 -7.20 14.40 8.09
N THR A 420 -7.37 13.81 6.92
CA THR A 420 -6.61 14.14 5.71
C THR A 420 -7.51 14.07 4.49
N VAL A 421 -7.19 14.85 3.48
CA VAL A 421 -7.84 14.75 2.17
C VAL A 421 -7.22 13.58 1.42
N GLU A 422 -8.03 12.61 1.05
CA GLU A 422 -7.60 11.49 0.23
C GLU A 422 -7.54 11.88 -1.25
N ALA A 423 -6.50 11.43 -1.94
CA ALA A 423 -6.35 11.59 -3.38
C ALA A 423 -7.22 10.58 -4.14
N GLN A 424 -8.52 10.58 -3.87
CA GLN A 424 -9.48 9.61 -4.40
C GLN A 424 -10.78 10.30 -4.82
N ASN A 425 -11.34 9.85 -5.95
CA ASN A 425 -12.67 10.23 -6.40
C ASN A 425 -13.60 9.01 -6.47
N THR A 426 -14.85 9.21 -6.07
CA THR A 426 -15.96 8.28 -6.35
C THR A 426 -16.80 8.87 -7.46
N TYR A 427 -17.20 8.06 -8.44
CA TYR A 427 -17.95 8.53 -9.60
C TYR A 427 -18.91 7.46 -10.14
N PHE A 428 -19.92 7.92 -10.88
CA PHE A 428 -20.71 7.07 -11.76
C PHE A 428 -20.07 7.02 -13.14
N GLY A 429 -19.93 5.82 -13.69
CA GLY A 429 -19.53 5.61 -15.06
C GLY A 429 -20.73 5.26 -15.94
N PHE A 430 -20.82 5.90 -17.11
CA PHE A 430 -21.76 5.48 -18.14
C PHE A 430 -21.13 4.40 -19.03
N ASN A 431 -21.89 3.35 -19.32
CA ASN A 431 -21.44 2.38 -20.31
C ASN A 431 -21.40 3.05 -21.70
N TRP A 432 -20.22 3.30 -22.21
CA TRP A 432 -20.01 4.00 -23.46
C TRP A 432 -20.53 3.26 -24.70
N MET A 433 -20.69 1.93 -24.59
CA MET A 433 -21.23 1.06 -25.64
C MET A 433 -22.75 0.91 -25.60
N ASP A 434 -23.41 1.47 -24.57
CA ASP A 434 -24.85 1.42 -24.44
C ASP A 434 -25.52 2.33 -25.51
N PRO A 435 -26.56 1.87 -26.21
CA PRO A 435 -27.20 2.66 -27.28
C PRO A 435 -27.95 3.90 -26.78
N VAL A 436 -28.32 3.95 -25.49
CA VAL A 436 -29.12 5.04 -24.90
C VAL A 436 -28.27 6.05 -24.19
N VAL A 437 -27.34 5.61 -23.32
CA VAL A 437 -26.48 6.49 -22.54
C VAL A 437 -25.03 6.55 -23.04
N GLY A 438 -24.64 5.72 -23.98
CA GLY A 438 -23.28 5.65 -24.51
C GLY A 438 -22.97 6.71 -25.57
N GLU A 439 -21.94 6.45 -26.38
CA GLU A 439 -21.45 7.39 -27.38
C GLU A 439 -22.49 7.72 -28.46
N GLY A 440 -23.26 6.72 -28.91
CA GLY A 440 -24.14 6.84 -30.08
C GLY A 440 -23.38 6.61 -31.40
N LYS A 441 -24.07 6.14 -32.43
CA LYS A 441 -23.49 5.79 -33.74
C LYS A 441 -23.53 6.95 -34.71
N THR A 442 -24.57 7.78 -34.63
CA THR A 442 -24.73 8.97 -35.50
C THR A 442 -24.48 10.27 -34.72
N PRO A 443 -24.23 11.40 -35.40
CA PRO A 443 -24.12 12.71 -34.74
C PRO A 443 -25.34 13.05 -33.88
N GLU A 444 -26.55 12.74 -34.38
CA GLU A 444 -27.83 13.00 -33.71
C GLU A 444 -27.96 12.15 -32.44
N GLU A 445 -27.61 10.86 -32.52
CA GLU A 445 -27.59 9.96 -31.34
C GLU A 445 -26.57 10.42 -30.31
N ARG A 446 -25.38 10.86 -30.76
CA ARG A 446 -24.34 11.38 -29.85
C ARG A 446 -24.81 12.60 -29.06
N GLU A 447 -25.46 13.54 -29.73
CA GLU A 447 -25.95 14.77 -29.09
C GLU A 447 -27.11 14.46 -28.13
N ARG A 448 -28.06 13.62 -28.56
CA ARG A 448 -29.15 13.13 -27.69
C ARG A 448 -28.63 12.43 -26.44
N ASN A 449 -27.77 11.43 -26.61
CA ASN A 449 -27.22 10.65 -25.51
C ASN A 449 -26.37 11.53 -24.57
N LYS A 450 -25.66 12.54 -25.12
CA LYS A 450 -24.93 13.53 -24.32
C LYS A 450 -25.87 14.34 -23.45
N LYS A 451 -26.98 14.85 -23.99
CA LYS A 451 -28.00 15.58 -23.22
C LYS A 451 -28.59 14.72 -22.10
N LEU A 452 -28.84 13.44 -22.38
CA LEU A 452 -29.32 12.50 -21.37
C LEU A 452 -28.31 12.33 -20.22
N ARG A 453 -27.01 12.13 -20.54
CA ARG A 453 -25.97 12.05 -19.50
C ARG A 453 -25.85 13.34 -18.68
N GLN A 454 -25.96 14.51 -19.32
CA GLN A 454 -25.97 15.80 -18.64
C GLN A 454 -27.18 15.95 -17.71
N ALA A 455 -28.37 15.56 -18.17
CA ALA A 455 -29.59 15.57 -17.37
C ALA A 455 -29.45 14.68 -16.12
N ILE A 456 -28.93 13.46 -16.28
CA ILE A 456 -28.67 12.53 -15.16
C ILE A 456 -27.64 13.15 -14.20
N SER A 457 -26.56 13.75 -14.72
CA SER A 457 -25.52 14.36 -13.87
C SER A 457 -26.05 15.54 -13.06
N ILE A 458 -26.95 16.35 -13.61
CA ILE A 458 -27.61 17.45 -12.88
C ILE A 458 -28.61 16.89 -11.85
N ALA A 459 -29.35 15.83 -12.19
CA ALA A 459 -30.35 15.24 -11.31
C ALA A 459 -29.77 14.54 -10.06
N MET A 460 -28.50 14.12 -10.14
CA MET A 460 -27.81 13.54 -8.98
C MET A 460 -27.39 14.61 -7.99
N ASP A 461 -28.03 14.64 -6.83
CA ASP A 461 -27.67 15.57 -5.74
C ASP A 461 -26.52 14.99 -4.89
N TRP A 462 -25.29 15.32 -5.29
CA TRP A 462 -24.09 14.88 -4.60
C TRP A 462 -23.93 15.55 -3.24
N GLU A 463 -24.36 16.78 -3.08
CA GLU A 463 -24.31 17.49 -1.82
C GLU A 463 -25.23 16.82 -0.79
N GLU A 464 -26.47 16.49 -1.18
CA GLU A 464 -27.40 15.76 -0.33
C GLU A 464 -26.88 14.35 -0.03
N TYR A 465 -26.36 13.65 -1.05
CA TYR A 465 -25.74 12.34 -0.88
C TYR A 465 -24.62 12.38 0.15
N ILE A 466 -23.70 13.34 0.04
CA ILE A 466 -22.58 13.53 0.95
C ILE A 466 -23.07 13.82 2.38
N GLN A 467 -24.10 14.65 2.55
CA GLN A 467 -24.66 14.94 3.87
C GLN A 467 -25.30 13.70 4.51
N ILE A 468 -26.04 12.92 3.73
CA ILE A 468 -26.77 11.76 4.24
C ILE A 468 -25.83 10.57 4.49
N PHE A 469 -25.01 10.22 3.51
CA PHE A 469 -24.23 8.98 3.53
C PHE A 469 -22.78 9.16 3.98
N GLU A 470 -22.14 10.28 3.63
CA GLU A 470 -20.75 10.58 4.00
C GLU A 470 -20.65 11.51 5.23
N LYS A 471 -21.79 11.96 5.75
CA LYS A 471 -21.88 12.85 6.93
C LYS A 471 -21.00 14.11 6.81
N GLY A 472 -20.84 14.64 5.60
CA GLY A 472 -20.02 15.80 5.33
C GLY A 472 -18.51 15.52 5.26
N LEU A 473 -18.08 14.26 5.31
CA LEU A 473 -16.65 13.87 5.21
C LEU A 473 -16.14 13.75 3.77
N ALA A 474 -16.90 14.22 2.79
CA ALA A 474 -16.52 14.30 1.40
C ALA A 474 -16.86 15.65 0.82
N SER A 475 -16.37 15.96 -0.36
CA SER A 475 -16.75 17.14 -1.15
C SER A 475 -17.12 16.73 -2.58
N PRO A 476 -18.02 17.48 -3.25
CA PRO A 476 -18.33 17.23 -4.65
C PRO A 476 -17.06 17.29 -5.51
N ALA A 477 -16.87 16.30 -6.38
CA ALA A 477 -15.76 16.29 -7.32
C ALA A 477 -16.14 17.10 -8.57
N HIS A 478 -15.40 18.18 -8.85
CA HIS A 478 -15.62 19.04 -10.02
C HIS A 478 -14.85 18.60 -11.26
N GLY A 479 -13.99 17.61 -11.12
CA GLY A 479 -13.17 17.04 -12.21
C GLY A 479 -12.53 15.72 -11.79
N PRO A 480 -11.73 15.13 -12.70
CA PRO A 480 -11.09 13.83 -12.45
C PRO A 480 -9.90 13.90 -11.48
N LEU A 481 -9.37 15.09 -11.21
CA LEU A 481 -8.23 15.28 -10.30
C LEU A 481 -8.74 15.65 -8.91
N PRO A 482 -8.49 14.83 -7.89
CA PRO A 482 -8.81 15.19 -6.51
C PRO A 482 -7.82 16.21 -5.93
N PRO A 483 -8.18 16.91 -4.84
CA PRO A 483 -7.29 17.82 -4.15
C PRO A 483 -5.94 17.20 -3.77
N GLY A 484 -4.87 18.00 -3.79
CA GLY A 484 -3.52 17.56 -3.43
C GLY A 484 -2.73 16.92 -4.57
N LEU A 485 -3.34 16.61 -5.70
CA LEU A 485 -2.63 16.16 -6.89
C LEU A 485 -2.16 17.32 -7.75
N PHE A 486 -1.02 17.13 -8.43
CA PHE A 486 -0.52 18.10 -9.39
C PHE A 486 -1.54 18.31 -10.53
N GLY A 487 -1.87 19.57 -10.79
CA GLY A 487 -2.87 19.97 -11.78
C GLY A 487 -4.28 20.17 -11.22
N TYR A 488 -4.54 19.84 -9.96
CA TYR A 488 -5.79 20.25 -9.29
C TYR A 488 -5.86 21.78 -9.16
N ARG A 489 -7.03 22.33 -9.40
CA ARG A 489 -7.25 23.78 -9.36
C ARG A 489 -8.50 24.11 -8.56
N GLU A 490 -8.36 25.09 -7.69
CA GLU A 490 -9.45 25.65 -6.88
C GLU A 490 -9.97 26.98 -7.44
N ASP A 491 -9.39 27.44 -8.56
CA ASP A 491 -9.68 28.72 -9.17
C ASP A 491 -10.06 28.62 -10.66
N GLY A 492 -10.69 29.67 -11.17
CA GLY A 492 -11.02 29.82 -12.58
C GLY A 492 -12.11 28.87 -13.08
N ALA A 493 -12.11 28.63 -14.39
CA ALA A 493 -13.10 27.78 -15.07
C ALA A 493 -12.96 26.27 -14.71
N ALA A 494 -11.82 25.87 -14.16
CA ALA A 494 -11.57 24.49 -13.73
C ALA A 494 -12.00 24.22 -12.28
N ALA A 495 -12.42 25.25 -11.53
CA ALA A 495 -12.79 25.13 -10.13
C ALA A 495 -14.16 24.45 -9.92
N PHE A 496 -14.98 24.33 -10.95
CA PHE A 496 -16.27 23.65 -10.87
C PHE A 496 -16.67 23.03 -12.21
N ASN A 497 -17.50 21.98 -12.16
CA ASN A 497 -18.06 21.34 -13.33
C ASN A 497 -19.18 22.20 -13.94
N PRO A 498 -19.00 22.84 -15.11
CA PRO A 498 -19.99 23.76 -15.70
C PRO A 498 -21.24 23.04 -16.22
N ILE A 499 -21.24 21.73 -16.31
CA ILE A 499 -22.45 20.97 -16.68
C ILE A 499 -23.43 20.94 -15.52
N VAL A 500 -22.94 20.72 -14.31
CA VAL A 500 -23.77 20.53 -13.10
C VAL A 500 -23.94 21.83 -12.32
N TYR A 501 -22.95 22.71 -12.37
CA TYR A 501 -22.91 23.94 -11.60
C TYR A 501 -22.93 25.17 -12.49
N GLU A 502 -23.37 26.28 -11.94
CA GLU A 502 -23.32 27.61 -12.53
C GLU A 502 -22.73 28.60 -11.53
N LYS A 503 -22.14 29.68 -12.06
CA LYS A 503 -21.68 30.80 -11.25
C LYS A 503 -22.75 31.87 -11.25
N THR A 504 -23.21 32.25 -10.06
CA THR A 504 -24.21 33.29 -9.86
C THR A 504 -23.61 34.69 -10.03
N GLU A 505 -24.43 35.73 -10.14
CA GLU A 505 -23.99 37.12 -10.30
C GLU A 505 -23.14 37.63 -9.14
N ASP A 506 -23.38 37.14 -7.93
CA ASP A 506 -22.59 37.41 -6.72
C ASP A 506 -21.29 36.58 -6.64
N GLY A 507 -21.01 35.76 -7.66
CA GLY A 507 -19.78 34.98 -7.79
C GLY A 507 -19.79 33.64 -7.08
N LEU A 508 -20.88 33.24 -6.43
CA LEU A 508 -21.03 31.94 -5.81
C LEU A 508 -21.25 30.85 -6.86
N VAL A 509 -20.73 29.66 -6.56
CA VAL A 509 -20.98 28.46 -7.36
C VAL A 509 -22.15 27.72 -6.75
N ARG A 510 -23.20 27.49 -7.52
CA ARG A 510 -24.35 26.70 -7.10
C ARG A 510 -24.69 25.64 -8.12
N ARG A 511 -25.36 24.59 -7.66
CA ARG A 511 -25.88 23.55 -8.51
C ARG A 511 -27.05 24.04 -9.35
N LYS A 512 -27.11 23.60 -10.61
CA LYS A 512 -28.22 23.84 -11.51
C LYS A 512 -29.50 23.17 -11.00
N SER A 513 -30.64 23.75 -11.37
CA SER A 513 -31.94 23.27 -10.90
C SER A 513 -32.35 21.94 -11.55
N ILE A 514 -33.22 21.21 -10.88
CA ILE A 514 -33.81 19.99 -11.44
C ILE A 514 -34.65 20.29 -12.70
N GLU A 515 -35.16 21.51 -12.85
CA GLU A 515 -35.91 21.92 -14.03
C GLU A 515 -34.99 22.00 -15.28
N GLU A 516 -33.72 22.35 -15.09
CA GLU A 516 -32.74 22.26 -16.18
C GLU A 516 -32.48 20.82 -16.60
N ALA A 517 -32.39 19.91 -15.65
CA ALA A 517 -32.27 18.47 -15.95
C ALA A 517 -33.49 17.96 -16.74
N LYS A 518 -34.70 18.34 -16.33
CA LYS A 518 -35.96 17.98 -17.03
C LYS A 518 -35.99 18.52 -18.48
N LYS A 519 -35.51 19.77 -18.68
CA LYS A 519 -35.41 20.35 -20.00
C LYS A 519 -34.46 19.56 -20.91
N LEU A 520 -33.26 19.25 -20.43
CA LEU A 520 -32.31 18.45 -21.17
C LEU A 520 -32.83 17.01 -21.45
N LEU A 521 -33.55 16.43 -20.51
CA LEU A 521 -34.19 15.13 -20.68
C LEU A 521 -35.27 15.15 -21.76
N ALA A 522 -36.06 16.23 -21.86
CA ALA A 522 -37.06 16.41 -22.90
C ALA A 522 -36.46 16.63 -24.31
N GLU A 523 -35.21 17.14 -24.36
CA GLU A 523 -34.46 17.34 -25.61
C GLU A 523 -33.67 16.08 -26.01
N ALA A 524 -33.52 15.10 -25.10
CA ALA A 524 -32.85 13.84 -25.34
C ALA A 524 -33.83 12.73 -25.79
#